data_bfa6f452f45f9d22ac1f99689c19ea7d
#
_entry.id   bfa6f452f45f9d22ac1f99689c19ea7d
#
_cell.length_a   1.000
_cell.length_b   1.000
_cell.length_c   1.000
_cell.angle_alpha   90.00
_cell.angle_beta   90.00
_cell.angle_gamma   90.00
#
_symmetry.space_group_name_H-M   'P 1'
#
loop_
_entity.id
_entity.type
_entity.pdbx_description
1 polymer ?
#
loop_
_entity_poly.entity_id
_entity_poly.type
_entity_poly.pdbx_seq_one_letter_code
_entity_poly.pdbx_strand_id
1 'polypeptide(L)'
;MNRNAMQQLLDWKDNPKRKPLILYGARQVGKTWLMKEFGRQYFKSVVYINCDNNRNMQILFEGDYNVDRLLRGFYLETGVEINPNETLIILDEIQEIPKALTSLKYFCEDERHNYFIIAAGSLLGITVHPGVSFPVGKVESLNIYPLSFSEFLEATGNKRYVDLIQQQDYEMLEIFKDKLIESLKTYYYVGGMPECVMKYIENGNFSDVRKIQDQIIKDYKGDFFKHNPSLGDRITYVWDSLISQLAKENKKFIYGVVRPGARAREFEMAVEWLVNAGLVIKVDRIKKGALPLNSYRDLSSFKLYVLDIGLLGAMGGLSAKTIINGNEIFSEFKGSLTENYIAQEIVAELKLQPYYWSAENSTGEIDFIIQNEDNVIPIEVKAGENLKAKSLKIFIEKNNLPYGVRTSMTSFRKEDKLINLPLYAFFSLITHVLNKSSE
;
A
#
# COMPACT_ATOMS: atom_id res chain seq x y z
N MET A 1 -5.53 -6.59 15.98
CA MET A 1 -6.16 -6.02 14.76
C MET A 1 -6.29 -7.13 13.72
N ASN A 2 -7.40 -7.22 13.03
CA ASN A 2 -7.51 -8.12 11.89
C ASN A 2 -6.81 -7.48 10.68
N ARG A 3 -6.12 -8.30 9.84
CA ARG A 3 -5.45 -7.81 8.63
C ARG A 3 -5.85 -8.72 7.45
N ASN A 4 -6.25 -8.12 6.34
CA ASN A 4 -6.62 -8.85 5.12
C ASN A 4 -5.46 -9.72 4.60
N ALA A 5 -4.22 -9.31 4.87
CA ALA A 5 -3.03 -10.10 4.58
C ALA A 5 -2.97 -11.44 5.33
N MET A 6 -3.71 -11.61 6.45
CA MET A 6 -3.75 -12.88 7.20
C MET A 6 -4.32 -14.02 6.35
N GLN A 7 -5.36 -13.76 5.53
CA GLN A 7 -5.91 -14.75 4.63
C GLN A 7 -4.88 -15.18 3.57
N GLN A 8 -4.09 -14.24 3.03
CA GLN A 8 -3.04 -14.56 2.06
C GLN A 8 -1.92 -15.41 2.68
N LEU A 9 -1.60 -15.18 3.96
CA LEU A 9 -0.66 -16.04 4.69
C LEU A 9 -1.23 -17.45 4.91
N LEU A 10 -2.54 -17.59 5.13
CA LEU A 10 -3.21 -18.89 5.21
C LEU A 10 -3.18 -19.61 3.86
N ASP A 11 -3.54 -18.92 2.79
CA ASP A 11 -3.50 -19.48 1.43
C ASP A 11 -2.06 -19.96 1.08
N TRP A 12 -1.04 -19.16 1.45
CA TRP A 12 0.36 -19.56 1.31
C TRP A 12 0.70 -20.79 2.17
N LYS A 13 0.27 -20.83 3.43
CA LYS A 13 0.52 -21.97 4.34
C LYS A 13 -0.06 -23.26 3.80
N ASP A 14 -1.27 -23.20 3.27
CA ASP A 14 -2.02 -24.38 2.78
C ASP A 14 -1.56 -24.82 1.38
N ASN A 15 -0.75 -24.04 0.68
CA ASN A 15 -0.19 -24.40 -0.62
C ASN A 15 0.92 -25.47 -0.44
N PRO A 16 0.75 -26.71 -0.94
CA PRO A 16 1.75 -27.76 -0.81
C PRO A 16 3.04 -27.48 -1.62
N LYS A 17 2.97 -26.57 -2.61
CA LYS A 17 4.10 -26.14 -3.44
C LYS A 17 4.62 -24.75 -3.04
N ARG A 18 4.30 -24.29 -1.81
CA ARG A 18 4.77 -22.98 -1.32
C ARG A 18 6.28 -22.88 -1.37
N LYS A 19 6.76 -21.67 -1.59
CA LYS A 19 8.18 -21.31 -1.45
C LYS A 19 8.34 -20.44 -0.20
N PRO A 20 9.57 -20.24 0.31
CA PRO A 20 9.80 -19.21 1.32
C PRO A 20 9.17 -17.89 0.91
N LEU A 21 8.46 -17.25 1.83
CA LEU A 21 7.68 -16.03 1.57
C LEU A 21 8.46 -14.80 2.02
N ILE A 22 8.52 -13.77 1.19
CA ILE A 22 9.11 -12.47 1.54
C ILE A 22 8.00 -11.42 1.67
N LEU A 23 7.91 -10.79 2.84
CA LEU A 23 7.02 -9.65 3.07
C LEU A 23 7.72 -8.34 2.74
N TYR A 24 7.23 -7.65 1.72
CA TYR A 24 7.64 -6.30 1.34
C TYR A 24 6.73 -5.25 1.96
N GLY A 25 7.19 -4.02 2.02
CA GLY A 25 6.40 -2.87 2.47
C GLY A 25 7.22 -1.89 3.30
N ALA A 26 6.75 -0.67 3.40
CA ALA A 26 7.39 0.40 4.16
C ALA A 26 7.66 0.01 5.62
N ARG A 27 8.50 0.77 6.31
CA ARG A 27 8.66 0.65 7.75
C ARG A 27 7.34 0.94 8.46
N GLN A 28 7.13 0.30 9.62
CA GLN A 28 6.00 0.55 10.54
C GLN A 28 4.59 0.19 9.99
N VAL A 29 4.48 -0.50 8.83
CA VAL A 29 3.20 -1.01 8.31
C VAL A 29 2.72 -2.30 8.98
N GLY A 30 3.48 -2.82 9.97
CA GLY A 30 3.07 -3.94 10.82
C GLY A 30 3.55 -5.32 10.36
N LYS A 31 4.59 -5.44 9.52
CA LYS A 31 5.13 -6.73 9.05
C LYS A 31 5.51 -7.67 10.19
N THR A 32 6.34 -7.22 11.12
CA THR A 32 6.79 -8.00 12.29
C THR A 32 5.62 -8.50 13.13
N TRP A 33 4.65 -7.62 13.41
CA TRP A 33 3.45 -7.99 14.15
C TRP A 33 2.65 -9.07 13.42
N LEU A 34 2.44 -8.90 12.13
CA LEU A 34 1.68 -9.85 11.28
C LEU A 34 2.32 -11.23 11.27
N MET A 35 3.64 -11.33 11.10
CA MET A 35 4.38 -12.60 11.12
C MET A 35 4.27 -13.30 12.46
N LYS A 36 4.48 -12.56 13.57
CA LYS A 36 4.39 -13.11 14.93
C LYS A 36 2.97 -13.57 15.25
N GLU A 37 1.96 -12.78 14.90
CA GLU A 37 0.56 -13.12 15.14
C GLU A 37 0.12 -14.33 14.30
N PHE A 38 0.55 -14.41 13.02
CA PHE A 38 0.33 -15.57 12.19
C PHE A 38 0.97 -16.82 12.79
N GLY A 39 2.22 -16.73 13.26
CA GLY A 39 2.90 -17.84 13.94
C GLY A 39 2.17 -18.29 15.19
N ARG A 40 1.75 -17.33 16.03
CA ARG A 40 1.01 -17.61 17.28
C ARG A 40 -0.32 -18.32 17.05
N GLN A 41 -1.05 -17.96 15.99
CA GLN A 41 -2.39 -18.51 15.73
C GLN A 41 -2.36 -19.86 15.02
N TYR A 42 -1.40 -20.11 14.14
CA TYR A 42 -1.47 -21.20 13.16
C TYR A 42 -0.32 -22.20 13.21
N PHE A 43 0.63 -22.04 14.15
CA PHE A 43 1.78 -22.94 14.33
C PHE A 43 1.93 -23.35 15.78
N LYS A 44 2.52 -24.53 16.02
CA LYS A 44 2.82 -24.99 17.36
C LYS A 44 4.03 -24.29 17.97
N SER A 45 5.01 -23.94 17.14
CA SER A 45 6.21 -23.23 17.54
C SER A 45 6.64 -22.20 16.52
N VAL A 46 7.36 -21.17 16.97
CA VAL A 46 7.86 -20.08 16.14
C VAL A 46 9.32 -19.85 16.46
N VAL A 47 10.16 -19.97 15.46
CA VAL A 47 11.55 -19.52 15.47
C VAL A 47 11.57 -18.09 14.96
N TYR A 48 11.84 -17.12 15.83
CA TYR A 48 11.93 -15.70 15.45
C TYR A 48 13.38 -15.23 15.56
N ILE A 49 13.92 -14.81 14.42
CA ILE A 49 15.28 -14.28 14.30
C ILE A 49 15.18 -12.87 13.75
N ASN A 50 15.64 -11.89 14.55
CA ASN A 50 15.89 -10.55 14.04
C ASN A 50 17.32 -10.50 13.50
N CYS A 51 17.47 -10.15 12.23
CA CYS A 51 18.77 -10.05 11.55
C CYS A 51 19.49 -8.73 11.88
N ASP A 52 18.78 -7.71 12.39
CA ASP A 52 19.38 -6.42 12.73
C ASP A 52 20.32 -6.61 13.94
N ASN A 53 21.57 -6.15 13.79
CA ASN A 53 22.60 -6.21 14.82
C ASN A 53 22.84 -7.61 15.46
N ASN A 54 22.58 -8.69 14.70
CA ASN A 54 22.74 -10.08 15.17
C ASN A 54 24.05 -10.69 14.66
N ARG A 55 25.12 -10.57 15.46
CA ARG A 55 26.46 -11.05 15.12
C ARG A 55 26.51 -12.57 14.92
N ASN A 56 25.78 -13.34 15.74
CA ASN A 56 25.78 -14.80 15.65
C ASN A 56 25.21 -15.24 14.29
N MET A 57 24.09 -14.63 13.89
CA MET A 57 23.47 -14.91 12.61
C MET A 57 24.32 -14.43 11.44
N GLN A 58 25.00 -13.29 11.52
CA GLN A 58 25.95 -12.85 10.52
C GLN A 58 27.01 -13.92 10.28
N ILE A 59 27.67 -14.41 11.34
CA ILE A 59 28.70 -15.46 11.23
C ILE A 59 28.10 -16.77 10.70
N LEU A 60 26.90 -17.15 11.16
CA LEU A 60 26.21 -18.35 10.70
C LEU A 60 25.98 -18.31 9.17
N PHE A 61 25.47 -17.22 8.64
CA PHE A 61 25.18 -17.07 7.21
C PHE A 61 26.44 -16.79 6.35
N GLU A 62 27.56 -16.38 6.94
CA GLU A 62 28.84 -16.26 6.23
C GLU A 62 29.43 -17.60 5.81
N GLY A 63 29.07 -18.69 6.47
CA GLY A 63 29.48 -20.05 6.14
C GLY A 63 28.81 -20.57 4.84
N ASP A 64 28.71 -21.88 4.75
CA ASP A 64 27.98 -22.53 3.67
C ASP A 64 26.45 -22.41 3.85
N TYR A 65 25.69 -22.82 2.83
CA TYR A 65 24.22 -22.82 2.87
C TYR A 65 23.65 -24.21 3.20
N ASN A 66 24.38 -25.04 3.98
CA ASN A 66 23.86 -26.33 4.44
C ASN A 66 22.66 -26.12 5.35
N VAL A 67 21.51 -26.63 4.93
CA VAL A 67 20.23 -26.41 5.63
C VAL A 67 20.28 -26.95 7.07
N ASP A 68 20.84 -28.14 7.29
CA ASP A 68 20.90 -28.74 8.64
C ASP A 68 21.77 -27.90 9.61
N ARG A 69 22.86 -27.33 9.08
CA ARG A 69 23.72 -26.43 9.84
C ARG A 69 23.01 -25.13 10.19
N LEU A 70 22.27 -24.56 9.24
CA LEU A 70 21.47 -23.35 9.48
C LEU A 70 20.37 -23.60 10.51
N LEU A 71 19.62 -24.71 10.38
CA LEU A 71 18.57 -25.08 11.35
C LEU A 71 19.13 -25.32 12.74
N ARG A 72 20.28 -25.98 12.85
CA ARG A 72 20.97 -26.12 14.14
C ARG A 72 21.38 -24.78 14.72
N GLY A 73 21.84 -23.84 13.90
CA GLY A 73 22.15 -22.46 14.32
C GLY A 73 20.92 -21.74 14.83
N PHE A 74 19.78 -21.87 14.16
CA PHE A 74 18.52 -21.28 14.56
C PHE A 74 18.02 -21.85 15.91
N TYR A 75 18.16 -23.18 16.10
CA TYR A 75 17.87 -23.82 17.37
C TYR A 75 18.75 -23.29 18.51
N LEU A 76 20.06 -23.18 18.28
CA LEU A 76 21.01 -22.67 19.29
C LEU A 76 20.76 -21.21 19.64
N GLU A 77 20.30 -20.40 18.68
CA GLU A 77 19.99 -18.99 18.91
C GLU A 77 18.67 -18.79 19.68
N THR A 78 17.65 -19.62 19.40
CA THR A 78 16.29 -19.39 19.90
C THR A 78 15.85 -20.39 20.98
N GLY A 79 16.53 -21.53 21.11
CA GLY A 79 16.13 -22.63 21.98
C GLY A 79 14.87 -23.38 21.52
N VAL A 80 14.38 -23.11 20.31
CA VAL A 80 13.14 -23.72 19.77
C VAL A 80 13.49 -24.85 18.80
N GLU A 81 13.01 -26.06 19.09
CA GLU A 81 13.12 -27.19 18.17
C GLU A 81 12.29 -26.96 16.90
N ILE A 82 12.90 -27.28 15.74
CA ILE A 82 12.30 -27.04 14.43
C ILE A 82 11.70 -28.33 13.89
N ASN A 83 10.36 -28.41 13.91
CA ASN A 83 9.61 -29.43 13.20
C ASN A 83 9.13 -28.85 11.87
N PRO A 84 9.54 -29.43 10.71
CA PRO A 84 9.17 -28.89 9.39
C PRO A 84 7.68 -28.68 9.16
N ASN A 85 6.82 -29.48 9.81
CA ASN A 85 5.37 -29.43 9.62
C ASN A 85 4.63 -28.51 10.61
N GLU A 86 5.30 -28.04 11.67
CA GLU A 86 4.65 -27.40 12.82
C GLU A 86 5.30 -26.08 13.25
N THR A 87 6.52 -25.81 12.75
CA THR A 87 7.30 -24.63 13.13
C THR A 87 7.32 -23.59 12.00
N LEU A 88 6.97 -22.36 12.35
CA LEU A 88 7.21 -21.20 11.48
C LEU A 88 8.57 -20.60 11.78
N ILE A 89 9.41 -20.45 10.76
CA ILE A 89 10.68 -19.73 10.83
C ILE A 89 10.46 -18.31 10.31
N ILE A 90 10.76 -17.30 11.14
CA ILE A 90 10.66 -15.88 10.80
C ILE A 90 12.06 -15.28 10.79
N LEU A 91 12.45 -14.71 9.64
CA LEU A 91 13.68 -13.94 9.45
C LEU A 91 13.30 -12.47 9.26
N ASP A 92 13.34 -11.70 10.34
CA ASP A 92 12.96 -10.29 10.31
C ASP A 92 14.17 -9.39 10.04
N GLU A 93 13.97 -8.26 9.34
CA GLU A 93 15.00 -7.33 8.85
C GLU A 93 16.12 -8.06 8.06
N ILE A 94 15.72 -9.01 7.20
CA ILE A 94 16.64 -9.92 6.49
C ILE A 94 17.67 -9.18 5.62
N GLN A 95 17.41 -7.94 5.19
CA GLN A 95 18.36 -7.12 4.42
C GLN A 95 19.65 -6.79 5.20
N GLU A 96 19.62 -6.85 6.54
CA GLU A 96 20.81 -6.60 7.37
C GLU A 96 21.84 -7.76 7.27
N ILE A 97 21.38 -8.95 6.82
CA ILE A 97 22.26 -10.09 6.51
C ILE A 97 21.99 -10.57 5.07
N PRO A 98 22.64 -9.98 4.06
CA PRO A 98 22.33 -10.26 2.65
C PRO A 98 22.45 -11.75 2.27
N LYS A 99 23.37 -12.51 2.88
CA LYS A 99 23.49 -13.95 2.69
C LYS A 99 22.31 -14.76 3.23
N ALA A 100 21.59 -14.23 4.23
CA ALA A 100 20.36 -14.85 4.71
C ALA A 100 19.26 -14.84 3.63
N LEU A 101 19.18 -13.78 2.82
CA LEU A 101 18.27 -13.73 1.68
C LEU A 101 18.63 -14.81 0.63
N THR A 102 19.92 -14.98 0.33
CA THR A 102 20.39 -16.04 -0.56
C THR A 102 20.06 -17.44 -0.04
N SER A 103 20.10 -17.65 1.28
CA SER A 103 19.82 -18.96 1.89
C SER A 103 18.41 -19.47 1.62
N LEU A 104 17.43 -18.57 1.40
CA LEU A 104 16.04 -18.94 1.07
C LEU A 104 15.94 -19.85 -0.16
N LYS A 105 16.88 -19.70 -1.12
CA LYS A 105 16.98 -20.61 -2.28
C LYS A 105 17.24 -22.04 -1.84
N TYR A 106 18.17 -22.26 -0.93
CA TYR A 106 18.57 -23.59 -0.48
C TYR A 106 17.50 -24.27 0.36
N PHE A 107 16.75 -23.51 1.16
CA PHE A 107 15.56 -24.01 1.83
C PHE A 107 14.46 -24.40 0.84
N CYS A 108 14.27 -23.64 -0.24
CA CYS A 108 13.30 -23.97 -1.30
C CYS A 108 13.73 -25.22 -2.10
N GLU A 109 15.01 -25.51 -2.20
CA GLU A 109 15.59 -26.64 -2.96
C GLU A 109 15.82 -27.88 -2.09
N ASP A 110 15.56 -27.82 -0.78
CA ASP A 110 15.66 -29.00 0.10
C ASP A 110 14.48 -29.95 -0.15
N GLU A 111 14.71 -31.00 -0.91
CA GLU A 111 13.69 -32.00 -1.28
C GLU A 111 13.19 -32.82 -0.07
N ARG A 112 13.90 -32.81 1.05
CA ARG A 112 13.53 -33.59 2.25
C ARG A 112 12.34 -32.97 2.97
N HIS A 113 12.25 -31.61 3.00
CA HIS A 113 11.27 -30.89 3.79
C HIS A 113 10.88 -29.55 3.16
N ASN A 114 9.59 -29.24 3.16
CA ASN A 114 9.08 -27.95 2.75
C ASN A 114 8.82 -27.08 3.99
N TYR A 115 9.87 -26.40 4.48
CA TYR A 115 9.81 -25.55 5.67
C TYR A 115 8.88 -24.35 5.51
N PHE A 116 8.23 -23.96 6.59
CA PHE A 116 7.50 -22.69 6.66
C PHE A 116 8.45 -21.56 7.02
N ILE A 117 8.83 -20.77 6.03
CA ILE A 117 9.76 -19.65 6.21
C ILE A 117 9.13 -18.37 5.71
N ILE A 118 9.04 -17.37 6.57
CA ILE A 118 8.66 -16.01 6.21
C ILE A 118 9.82 -15.08 6.54
N ALA A 119 10.26 -14.30 5.55
CA ALA A 119 11.24 -13.25 5.73
C ALA A 119 10.60 -11.88 5.56
N ALA A 120 11.07 -10.88 6.25
CA ALA A 120 10.62 -9.51 6.07
C ALA A 120 11.79 -8.52 6.09
N GLY A 121 11.60 -7.41 5.41
CA GLY A 121 12.51 -6.27 5.49
C GLY A 121 11.88 -5.01 4.92
N SER A 122 12.22 -3.90 5.52
CA SER A 122 11.62 -2.60 5.18
C SER A 122 12.15 -1.99 3.88
N LEU A 123 13.33 -2.41 3.43
CA LEU A 123 14.04 -1.83 2.29
C LEU A 123 14.50 -2.91 1.28
N LEU A 124 13.87 -4.08 1.29
CA LEU A 124 14.24 -5.20 0.42
C LEU A 124 14.14 -4.85 -1.08
N GLY A 125 13.24 -3.95 -1.46
CA GLY A 125 13.12 -3.47 -2.84
C GLY A 125 14.28 -2.58 -3.31
N ILE A 126 15.13 -2.11 -2.38
CA ILE A 126 16.19 -1.14 -2.67
C ILE A 126 17.59 -1.75 -2.49
N THR A 127 17.70 -2.74 -1.61
CA THR A 127 19.00 -3.26 -1.18
C THR A 127 19.52 -4.29 -2.18
N VAL A 128 20.24 -3.83 -3.20
CA VAL A 128 21.08 -4.68 -4.06
C VAL A 128 22.49 -4.62 -3.50
N HIS A 129 22.90 -5.65 -2.74
CA HIS A 129 24.27 -5.75 -2.29
C HIS A 129 25.13 -6.40 -3.40
N PRO A 130 26.30 -5.80 -3.76
CA PRO A 130 27.25 -6.44 -4.67
C PRO A 130 27.64 -7.83 -4.15
N GLY A 131 27.54 -8.85 -4.99
CA GLY A 131 27.92 -10.23 -4.63
C GLY A 131 26.84 -11.07 -3.94
N VAL A 132 25.61 -10.54 -3.78
CA VAL A 132 24.46 -11.29 -3.25
C VAL A 132 23.49 -11.59 -4.37
N SER A 133 23.15 -12.86 -4.56
CA SER A 133 22.16 -13.29 -5.54
C SER A 133 20.77 -13.31 -4.90
N PHE A 134 19.86 -12.53 -5.46
CA PHE A 134 18.43 -12.64 -5.11
C PHE A 134 17.91 -14.04 -5.53
N PRO A 135 17.14 -14.74 -4.70
CA PRO A 135 16.66 -16.10 -4.98
C PRO A 135 15.52 -16.13 -6.03
N VAL A 136 15.84 -15.71 -7.26
CA VAL A 136 14.86 -15.61 -8.36
C VAL A 136 14.15 -16.94 -8.59
N GLY A 137 12.82 -16.92 -8.62
CA GLY A 137 12.00 -18.11 -8.84
C GLY A 137 11.93 -19.10 -7.67
N LYS A 138 12.64 -18.84 -6.56
CA LYS A 138 12.72 -19.70 -5.37
C LYS A 138 12.03 -19.13 -4.15
N VAL A 139 11.42 -17.97 -4.28
CA VAL A 139 10.63 -17.29 -3.23
C VAL A 139 9.30 -16.80 -3.80
N GLU A 140 8.33 -16.66 -2.93
CA GLU A 140 7.09 -15.92 -3.14
C GLU A 140 7.18 -14.55 -2.47
N SER A 141 6.31 -13.62 -2.84
CA SER A 141 6.32 -12.27 -2.27
C SER A 141 4.91 -11.79 -1.95
N LEU A 142 4.80 -11.02 -0.86
CA LEU A 142 3.55 -10.39 -0.44
C LEU A 142 3.84 -8.95 0.00
N ASN A 143 3.12 -8.00 -0.60
CA ASN A 143 3.22 -6.60 -0.21
C ASN A 143 2.29 -6.29 0.95
N ILE A 144 2.83 -5.64 1.98
CA ILE A 144 2.10 -5.18 3.17
C ILE A 144 2.02 -3.66 3.12
N TYR A 145 0.80 -3.16 3.18
CA TYR A 145 0.47 -1.73 3.17
C TYR A 145 -0.01 -1.26 4.55
N PRO A 146 -0.16 0.03 4.79
CA PRO A 146 -0.98 0.54 5.90
C PRO A 146 -2.38 -0.07 5.87
N LEU A 147 -3.11 -0.04 6.98
CA LEU A 147 -4.49 -0.54 7.02
C LEU A 147 -5.33 0.19 5.97
N SER A 148 -6.11 -0.57 5.19
CA SER A 148 -7.15 -0.03 4.32
C SER A 148 -8.32 0.51 5.15
N PHE A 149 -9.26 1.19 4.52
CA PHE A 149 -10.44 1.68 5.23
C PHE A 149 -11.31 0.54 5.78
N SER A 150 -11.42 -0.58 5.08
CA SER A 150 -12.13 -1.77 5.57
C SER A 150 -11.48 -2.34 6.84
N GLU A 151 -10.15 -2.48 6.85
CA GLU A 151 -9.37 -2.92 8.02
C GLU A 151 -9.49 -1.93 9.19
N PHE A 152 -9.51 -0.62 8.91
CA PHE A 152 -9.74 0.43 9.92
C PHE A 152 -11.12 0.33 10.55
N LEU A 153 -12.18 0.13 9.76
CA LEU A 153 -13.54 -0.09 10.28
C LEU A 153 -13.59 -1.33 11.20
N GLU A 154 -12.98 -2.44 10.79
CA GLU A 154 -12.92 -3.62 11.65
C GLU A 154 -12.13 -3.36 12.95
N ALA A 155 -10.97 -2.72 12.85
CA ALA A 155 -10.11 -2.41 14.00
C ALA A 155 -10.82 -1.50 15.02
N THR A 156 -11.66 -0.57 14.56
CA THR A 156 -12.45 0.34 15.40
C THR A 156 -13.79 -0.26 15.85
N GLY A 157 -14.03 -1.57 15.70
CA GLY A 157 -15.25 -2.27 16.14
C GLY A 157 -16.46 -2.06 15.21
N ASN A 158 -16.24 -1.59 14.00
CA ASN A 158 -17.26 -1.28 13.01
C ASN A 158 -17.36 -2.33 11.88
N LYS A 159 -16.99 -3.58 12.15
CA LYS A 159 -17.07 -4.69 11.17
C LYS A 159 -18.44 -4.80 10.50
N ARG A 160 -19.53 -4.54 11.24
CA ARG A 160 -20.90 -4.53 10.71
C ARG A 160 -21.08 -3.63 9.48
N TYR A 161 -20.33 -2.53 9.38
CA TYR A 161 -20.36 -1.65 8.20
C TYR A 161 -19.63 -2.24 7.01
N VAL A 162 -18.54 -2.96 7.26
CA VAL A 162 -17.85 -3.72 6.19
C VAL A 162 -18.78 -4.78 5.61
N ASP A 163 -19.42 -5.57 6.49
CA ASP A 163 -20.36 -6.60 6.09
C ASP A 163 -21.57 -6.01 5.30
N LEU A 164 -22.10 -4.87 5.76
CA LEU A 164 -23.19 -4.18 5.08
C LEU A 164 -22.82 -3.69 3.67
N ILE A 165 -21.61 -3.13 3.52
CA ILE A 165 -21.10 -2.67 2.22
C ILE A 165 -20.90 -3.85 1.28
N GLN A 166 -20.33 -4.97 1.76
CA GLN A 166 -20.09 -6.18 0.96
C GLN A 166 -21.39 -6.85 0.52
N GLN A 167 -22.44 -6.78 1.36
CA GLN A 167 -23.77 -7.29 1.05
C GLN A 167 -24.55 -6.41 0.05
N GLN A 168 -24.06 -5.21 -0.27
CA GLN A 168 -24.70 -4.25 -1.16
C GLN A 168 -26.11 -3.83 -0.70
N ASP A 169 -26.34 -3.76 0.62
CA ASP A 169 -27.61 -3.28 1.17
C ASP A 169 -27.67 -1.76 1.10
N TYR A 170 -28.04 -1.26 -0.07
CA TYR A 170 -28.05 0.18 -0.36
C TYR A 170 -29.07 0.95 0.46
N GLU A 171 -30.16 0.32 0.89
CA GLU A 171 -31.17 0.94 1.77
C GLU A 171 -30.57 1.26 3.15
N MET A 172 -29.94 0.24 3.77
CA MET A 172 -29.26 0.42 5.05
C MET A 172 -28.05 1.36 4.94
N LEU A 173 -27.32 1.29 3.83
CA LEU A 173 -26.18 2.20 3.57
C LEU A 173 -26.62 3.65 3.50
N GLU A 174 -27.82 3.95 2.95
CA GLU A 174 -28.38 5.32 2.94
C GLU A 174 -28.75 5.77 4.35
N ILE A 175 -29.39 4.92 5.15
CA ILE A 175 -29.77 5.21 6.54
C ILE A 175 -28.54 5.51 7.42
N PHE A 176 -27.44 4.78 7.23
CA PHE A 176 -26.22 4.93 8.04
C PHE A 176 -25.13 5.75 7.37
N LYS A 177 -25.42 6.44 6.26
CA LYS A 177 -24.49 7.22 5.46
C LYS A 177 -23.65 8.20 6.27
N ASP A 178 -24.27 8.97 7.16
CA ASP A 178 -23.56 9.98 7.94
C ASP A 178 -22.52 9.38 8.87
N LYS A 179 -22.81 8.22 9.48
CA LYS A 179 -21.83 7.49 10.32
C LYS A 179 -20.67 6.92 9.51
N LEU A 180 -20.93 6.46 8.28
CA LEU A 180 -19.91 5.98 7.36
C LEU A 180 -19.02 7.13 6.89
N ILE A 181 -19.59 8.29 6.59
CA ILE A 181 -18.83 9.50 6.23
C ILE A 181 -17.99 9.99 7.42
N GLU A 182 -18.52 9.97 8.64
CA GLU A 182 -17.79 10.33 9.85
C GLU A 182 -16.58 9.37 10.06
N SER A 183 -16.80 8.07 9.92
CA SER A 183 -15.72 7.07 9.99
C SER A 183 -14.67 7.29 8.91
N LEU A 184 -15.06 7.60 7.67
CA LEU A 184 -14.14 7.91 6.58
C LEU A 184 -13.33 9.18 6.85
N LYS A 185 -13.95 10.24 7.36
CA LYS A 185 -13.26 11.47 7.76
C LYS A 185 -12.27 11.21 8.91
N THR A 186 -12.63 10.36 9.86
CA THR A 186 -11.75 9.93 10.94
C THR A 186 -10.53 9.20 10.36
N TYR A 187 -10.75 8.27 9.42
CA TYR A 187 -9.68 7.59 8.71
C TYR A 187 -8.78 8.55 7.91
N TYR A 188 -9.33 9.59 7.29
CA TYR A 188 -8.55 10.62 6.61
C TYR A 188 -7.55 11.33 7.54
N TYR A 189 -7.90 11.45 8.82
CA TYR A 189 -6.99 12.03 9.81
C TYR A 189 -6.02 11.00 10.40
N VAL A 190 -6.54 9.86 10.85
CA VAL A 190 -5.76 8.81 11.55
C VAL A 190 -4.85 8.08 10.59
N GLY A 191 -5.32 7.82 9.36
CA GLY A 191 -4.65 6.96 8.38
C GLY A 191 -4.72 5.49 8.73
N GLY A 192 -3.95 4.70 8.00
CA GLY A 192 -3.84 3.25 8.18
C GLY A 192 -2.54 2.80 8.85
N MET A 193 -1.66 3.71 9.31
CA MET A 193 -0.46 3.30 10.03
C MET A 193 -0.84 2.60 11.33
N PRO A 194 -0.40 1.33 11.57
CA PRO A 194 -0.89 0.53 12.70
C PRO A 194 -0.78 1.19 14.06
N GLU A 195 0.32 1.88 14.34
CA GLU A 195 0.55 2.58 15.61
C GLU A 195 -0.43 3.75 15.79
N CYS A 196 -0.72 4.49 14.70
CA CYS A 196 -1.72 5.57 14.70
C CYS A 196 -3.13 5.03 14.97
N VAL A 197 -3.50 3.93 14.30
CA VAL A 197 -4.81 3.28 14.50
C VAL A 197 -4.95 2.75 15.92
N MET A 198 -3.93 2.08 16.46
CA MET A 198 -3.94 1.58 17.83
C MET A 198 -4.07 2.71 18.84
N LYS A 199 -3.33 3.81 18.67
CA LYS A 199 -3.42 4.97 19.55
C LYS A 199 -4.81 5.61 19.53
N TYR A 200 -5.41 5.70 18.34
CA TYR A 200 -6.78 6.18 18.22
C TYR A 200 -7.81 5.27 18.93
N ILE A 201 -7.67 3.94 18.79
CA ILE A 201 -8.53 2.97 19.48
C ILE A 201 -8.39 3.08 21.00
N GLU A 202 -7.16 3.29 21.48
CA GLU A 202 -6.84 3.35 22.91
C GLU A 202 -7.51 4.55 23.62
N ASN A 203 -7.50 5.73 23.02
CA ASN A 203 -7.91 6.95 23.73
C ASN A 203 -8.73 7.98 22.93
N GLY A 204 -8.95 7.75 21.63
CA GLY A 204 -9.68 8.66 20.74
C GLY A 204 -9.02 10.04 20.53
N ASN A 205 -7.76 10.21 20.95
CA ASN A 205 -7.10 11.51 20.96
C ASN A 205 -6.33 11.78 19.67
N PHE A 206 -6.84 12.65 18.84
CA PHE A 206 -6.21 13.07 17.58
C PHE A 206 -4.85 13.74 17.76
N SER A 207 -4.61 14.45 18.87
CA SER A 207 -3.30 15.08 19.12
C SER A 207 -2.20 14.04 19.34
N ASP A 208 -2.52 12.94 20.02
CA ASP A 208 -1.54 11.86 20.24
C ASP A 208 -1.28 11.09 18.95
N VAL A 209 -2.31 10.87 18.12
CA VAL A 209 -2.14 10.31 16.78
C VAL A 209 -1.19 11.17 15.93
N ARG A 210 -1.35 12.51 15.96
CA ARG A 210 -0.49 13.44 15.23
C ARG A 210 0.97 13.35 15.65
N LYS A 211 1.25 13.24 16.95
CA LYS A 211 2.63 13.05 17.45
C LYS A 211 3.28 11.79 16.87
N ILE A 212 2.53 10.70 16.76
CA ILE A 212 3.01 9.45 16.16
C ILE A 212 3.27 9.65 14.66
N GLN A 213 2.34 10.25 13.93
CA GLN A 213 2.50 10.54 12.50
C GLN A 213 3.75 11.41 12.24
N ASP A 214 3.96 12.47 13.03
CA ASP A 214 5.13 13.34 12.93
C ASP A 214 6.44 12.58 13.22
N GLN A 215 6.42 11.64 14.18
CA GLN A 215 7.57 10.79 14.47
C GLN A 215 7.86 9.82 13.31
N ILE A 216 6.83 9.18 12.74
CA ILE A 216 6.97 8.29 11.57
C ILE A 216 7.61 9.04 10.39
N ILE A 217 7.13 10.26 10.09
CA ILE A 217 7.68 11.09 9.01
C ILE A 217 9.15 11.44 9.28
N LYS A 218 9.49 11.74 10.52
CA LYS A 218 10.86 12.02 10.93
C LYS A 218 11.76 10.79 10.78
N ASP A 219 11.28 9.62 11.17
CA ASP A 219 12.00 8.35 11.05
C ASP A 219 12.29 8.01 9.58
N TYR A 220 11.31 8.19 8.69
CA TYR A 220 11.51 8.02 7.25
C TYR A 220 12.60 8.94 6.70
N LYS A 221 12.60 10.22 7.10
CA LYS A 221 13.66 11.17 6.70
C LYS A 221 15.04 10.72 7.20
N GLY A 222 15.12 10.15 8.41
CA GLY A 222 16.35 9.56 8.94
C GLY A 222 16.89 8.42 8.08
N ASP A 223 15.99 7.57 7.59
CA ASP A 223 16.35 6.43 6.73
C ASP A 223 16.90 6.84 5.35
N PHE A 224 16.50 8.00 4.81
CA PHE A 224 16.97 8.48 3.51
C PHE A 224 18.49 8.60 3.44
N PHE A 225 19.11 8.97 4.56
CA PHE A 225 20.57 9.13 4.66
C PHE A 225 21.27 7.83 5.08
N LYS A 226 20.64 7.02 5.93
CA LYS A 226 21.23 5.78 6.45
C LYS A 226 21.59 4.80 5.33
N HIS A 227 20.69 4.62 4.38
CA HIS A 227 20.80 3.59 3.34
C HIS A 227 21.33 4.10 1.99
N ASN A 228 21.35 5.41 1.77
CA ASN A 228 21.91 6.00 0.56
C ASN A 228 22.44 7.43 0.79
N PRO A 229 23.60 7.58 1.45
CA PRO A 229 24.15 8.89 1.80
C PRO A 229 24.30 9.85 0.61
N SER A 230 24.62 9.32 -0.58
CA SER A 230 24.81 10.13 -1.79
C SER A 230 23.52 10.63 -2.43
N LEU A 231 22.37 10.01 -2.10
CA LEU A 231 21.07 10.33 -2.66
C LEU A 231 20.10 10.94 -1.63
N GLY A 232 20.44 10.90 -0.34
CA GLY A 232 19.57 11.28 0.78
C GLY A 232 18.99 12.69 0.65
N ASP A 233 19.80 13.68 0.28
CA ASP A 233 19.31 15.05 0.02
C ASP A 233 18.26 15.09 -1.09
N ARG A 234 18.49 14.37 -2.20
CA ARG A 234 17.57 14.37 -3.34
C ARG A 234 16.26 13.66 -3.00
N ILE A 235 16.33 12.57 -2.24
CA ILE A 235 15.15 11.87 -1.73
C ILE A 235 14.35 12.80 -0.82
N THR A 236 15.01 13.51 0.08
CA THR A 236 14.40 14.51 0.97
C THR A 236 13.71 15.62 0.18
N TYR A 237 14.36 16.19 -0.84
CA TYR A 237 13.75 17.22 -1.68
C TYR A 237 12.51 16.71 -2.42
N VAL A 238 12.53 15.50 -2.99
CA VAL A 238 11.35 14.90 -3.64
C VAL A 238 10.23 14.69 -2.62
N TRP A 239 10.55 14.09 -1.45
CA TRP A 239 9.60 13.85 -0.38
C TRP A 239 8.92 15.14 0.11
N ASP A 240 9.70 16.17 0.40
CA ASP A 240 9.19 17.47 0.89
C ASP A 240 8.37 18.21 -0.18
N SER A 241 8.59 17.94 -1.47
CA SER A 241 7.82 18.53 -2.56
C SER A 241 6.43 17.91 -2.76
N LEU A 242 6.14 16.73 -2.19
CA LEU A 242 4.90 15.98 -2.47
C LEU A 242 3.64 16.80 -2.19
N ILE A 243 3.61 17.53 -1.07
CA ILE A 243 2.46 18.39 -0.74
C ILE A 243 2.23 19.45 -1.83
N SER A 244 3.30 20.13 -2.27
CA SER A 244 3.21 21.14 -3.32
C SER A 244 2.88 20.54 -4.69
N GLN A 245 3.30 19.30 -4.96
CA GLN A 245 2.92 18.58 -6.18
C GLN A 245 1.42 18.27 -6.19
N LEU A 246 0.88 17.77 -5.07
CA LEU A 246 -0.51 17.37 -4.92
C LEU A 246 -1.48 18.56 -4.81
N ALA A 247 -1.01 19.72 -4.36
CA ALA A 247 -1.82 20.93 -4.30
C ALA A 247 -2.14 21.56 -5.66
N LYS A 248 -1.51 21.08 -6.74
CA LYS A 248 -1.78 21.57 -8.12
C LYS A 248 -3.06 20.97 -8.69
N GLU A 249 -3.65 21.67 -9.64
CA GLU A 249 -4.87 21.24 -10.30
C GLU A 249 -4.73 19.85 -10.96
N ASN A 250 -3.67 19.64 -11.77
CA ASN A 250 -3.48 18.37 -12.50
C ASN A 250 -2.60 17.34 -11.78
N LYS A 251 -2.01 17.68 -10.64
CA LYS A 251 -1.17 16.81 -9.79
C LYS A 251 -0.04 16.03 -10.51
N LYS A 252 0.23 16.33 -11.78
CA LYS A 252 1.36 15.78 -12.52
C LYS A 252 2.66 16.16 -11.81
N PHE A 253 3.55 15.18 -11.59
CA PHE A 253 4.85 15.43 -10.98
C PHE A 253 5.71 16.32 -11.88
N ILE A 254 6.21 17.43 -11.33
CA ILE A 254 7.03 18.43 -12.04
C ILE A 254 8.34 18.59 -11.28
N TYR A 255 9.45 18.22 -11.90
CA TYR A 255 10.78 18.33 -11.29
C TYR A 255 11.13 19.76 -10.85
N GLY A 256 10.71 20.78 -11.61
CA GLY A 256 10.91 22.20 -11.25
C GLY A 256 10.22 22.64 -9.95
N VAL A 257 9.26 21.85 -9.42
CA VAL A 257 8.64 22.09 -8.09
C VAL A 257 9.49 21.53 -6.96
N VAL A 258 10.29 20.49 -7.23
CA VAL A 258 11.27 19.98 -6.26
C VAL A 258 12.26 21.07 -5.88
N ARG A 259 12.81 21.75 -6.90
CA ARG A 259 13.56 23.01 -6.76
C ARG A 259 13.66 23.71 -8.13
N PRO A 260 13.86 25.03 -8.16
CA PRO A 260 14.06 25.77 -9.43
C PRO A 260 15.20 25.17 -10.26
N GLY A 261 14.93 24.92 -11.57
CA GLY A 261 15.91 24.35 -12.50
C GLY A 261 16.16 22.84 -12.40
N ALA A 262 15.46 22.12 -11.50
CA ALA A 262 15.60 20.67 -11.39
C ALA A 262 15.18 19.93 -12.65
N ARG A 263 15.95 18.91 -13.02
CA ARG A 263 15.72 18.06 -14.21
C ARG A 263 15.51 16.60 -13.80
N ALA A 264 14.81 15.84 -14.65
CA ALA A 264 14.53 14.43 -14.43
C ALA A 264 15.79 13.63 -14.04
N ARG A 265 16.88 13.73 -14.82
CA ARG A 265 18.15 13.02 -14.58
C ARG A 265 18.76 13.22 -13.19
N GLU A 266 18.37 14.29 -12.48
CA GLU A 266 18.90 14.59 -11.14
C GLU A 266 18.10 13.91 -10.02
N PHE A 267 16.80 13.68 -10.25
CA PHE A 267 15.84 13.24 -9.22
C PHE A 267 15.13 11.93 -9.53
N GLU A 268 15.29 11.37 -10.75
CA GLU A 268 14.63 10.12 -11.15
C GLU A 268 14.97 8.97 -10.20
N MET A 269 16.26 8.81 -9.85
CA MET A 269 16.70 7.80 -8.90
C MET A 269 16.11 8.01 -7.49
N ALA A 270 15.87 9.25 -7.09
CA ALA A 270 15.24 9.56 -5.80
C ALA A 270 13.73 9.21 -5.82
N VAL A 271 13.06 9.45 -6.94
CA VAL A 271 11.66 9.02 -7.13
C VAL A 271 11.56 7.50 -7.09
N GLU A 272 12.40 6.79 -7.86
CA GLU A 272 12.40 5.32 -7.89
C GLU A 272 12.75 4.73 -6.50
N TRP A 273 13.64 5.37 -5.75
CA TRP A 273 13.95 4.97 -4.38
C TRP A 273 12.70 5.04 -3.49
N LEU A 274 11.95 6.16 -3.51
CA LEU A 274 10.73 6.32 -2.72
C LEU A 274 9.63 5.29 -3.11
N VAL A 275 9.51 4.99 -4.41
CA VAL A 275 8.59 3.97 -4.92
C VAL A 275 8.99 2.58 -4.40
N ASN A 276 10.26 2.21 -4.54
CA ASN A 276 10.78 0.90 -4.13
C ASN A 276 10.77 0.73 -2.60
N ALA A 277 10.91 1.84 -1.83
CA ALA A 277 10.73 1.85 -0.38
C ALA A 277 9.26 1.67 0.04
N GLY A 278 8.32 1.74 -0.91
CA GLY A 278 6.88 1.70 -0.64
C GLY A 278 6.34 2.95 0.06
N LEU A 279 7.07 4.08 0.00
CA LEU A 279 6.69 5.34 0.67
C LEU A 279 5.77 6.20 -0.20
N VAL A 280 5.79 5.98 -1.52
CA VAL A 280 4.91 6.65 -2.48
C VAL A 280 4.32 5.65 -3.48
N ILE A 281 3.13 5.98 -3.95
CA ILE A 281 2.42 5.29 -5.01
C ILE A 281 2.61 6.08 -6.29
N LYS A 282 3.29 5.47 -7.28
CA LYS A 282 3.48 6.06 -8.61
C LYS A 282 2.35 5.66 -9.53
N VAL A 283 1.68 6.64 -10.09
CA VAL A 283 0.58 6.47 -11.03
C VAL A 283 1.00 7.02 -12.39
N ASP A 284 1.31 6.12 -13.32
CA ASP A 284 1.77 6.50 -14.65
C ASP A 284 0.60 6.94 -15.54
N ARG A 285 0.86 7.91 -16.44
CA ARG A 285 -0.09 8.29 -17.49
C ARG A 285 -0.22 7.17 -18.53
N ILE A 286 -1.42 6.96 -19.02
CA ILE A 286 -1.64 6.15 -20.24
C ILE A 286 -2.14 7.02 -21.39
N LYS A 287 -1.77 6.64 -22.61
CA LYS A 287 -2.19 7.34 -23.85
C LYS A 287 -3.56 6.89 -24.34
N LYS A 288 -3.96 5.66 -24.02
CA LYS A 288 -5.21 5.03 -24.48
C LYS A 288 -5.78 4.09 -23.40
N GLY A 289 -7.11 4.07 -23.27
CA GLY A 289 -7.83 3.14 -22.40
C GLY A 289 -8.11 1.80 -23.08
N ALA A 290 -7.06 1.07 -23.49
CA ALA A 290 -7.17 -0.23 -24.12
C ALA A 290 -6.26 -1.26 -23.41
N LEU A 291 -6.58 -2.54 -23.56
CA LEU A 291 -5.83 -3.64 -22.96
C LEU A 291 -4.60 -4.04 -23.78
N PRO A 292 -3.51 -4.45 -23.12
CA PRO A 292 -3.25 -4.27 -21.69
C PRO A 292 -2.80 -2.82 -21.41
N LEU A 293 -3.29 -2.21 -20.32
CA LEU A 293 -3.01 -0.81 -19.99
C LEU A 293 -1.53 -0.47 -19.93
N ASN A 294 -0.72 -1.41 -19.40
CA ASN A 294 0.73 -1.23 -19.28
C ASN A 294 1.44 -0.96 -20.63
N SER A 295 0.90 -1.45 -21.76
CA SER A 295 1.47 -1.21 -23.09
C SER A 295 1.29 0.23 -23.57
N TYR A 296 0.39 0.99 -22.95
CA TYR A 296 0.09 2.36 -23.32
C TYR A 296 0.66 3.39 -22.35
N ARG A 297 1.57 2.98 -21.46
CA ARG A 297 2.22 3.88 -20.49
C ARG A 297 3.02 4.97 -21.18
N ASP A 298 2.90 6.16 -20.62
CA ASP A 298 3.77 7.31 -20.93
C ASP A 298 4.73 7.51 -19.75
N LEU A 299 5.94 6.98 -19.88
CA LEU A 299 6.95 7.03 -18.83
C LEU A 299 7.43 8.45 -18.47
N SER A 300 7.11 9.45 -19.31
CA SER A 300 7.48 10.85 -19.07
C SER A 300 6.50 11.60 -18.15
N SER A 301 5.38 10.98 -17.83
CA SER A 301 4.29 11.63 -17.10
C SER A 301 3.70 10.71 -16.04
N PHE A 302 3.79 11.12 -14.77
CA PHE A 302 3.27 10.37 -13.65
C PHE A 302 2.79 11.31 -12.53
N LYS A 303 1.99 10.77 -11.62
CA LYS A 303 1.62 11.38 -10.33
C LYS A 303 2.25 10.59 -9.20
N LEU A 304 2.53 11.23 -8.06
CA LEU A 304 2.99 10.57 -6.83
C LEU A 304 2.00 10.84 -5.71
N TYR A 305 1.53 9.78 -5.07
CA TYR A 305 0.69 9.83 -3.87
C TYR A 305 1.48 9.26 -2.69
N VAL A 306 1.21 9.74 -1.48
CA VAL A 306 1.85 9.21 -0.26
C VAL A 306 1.21 7.86 0.10
N LEU A 307 2.01 6.94 0.66
CA LEU A 307 1.54 5.59 1.02
C LEU A 307 0.32 5.58 1.97
N ASP A 308 0.15 6.64 2.75
CA ASP A 308 -0.89 6.74 3.79
C ASP A 308 -1.49 8.14 3.86
N ILE A 309 -2.83 8.20 3.91
CA ILE A 309 -3.58 9.45 3.91
C ILE A 309 -3.38 10.26 5.21
N GLY A 310 -3.24 9.59 6.36
CA GLY A 310 -2.98 10.24 7.63
C GLY A 310 -1.62 10.92 7.66
N LEU A 311 -0.59 10.25 7.09
CA LEU A 311 0.74 10.84 6.92
C LEU A 311 0.70 12.01 5.95
N LEU A 312 -0.05 11.94 4.84
CA LEU A 312 -0.23 13.08 3.94
C LEU A 312 -0.84 14.28 4.68
N GLY A 313 -1.86 14.05 5.50
CA GLY A 313 -2.49 15.09 6.34
C GLY A 313 -1.52 15.71 7.34
N ALA A 314 -0.63 14.89 7.93
CA ALA A 314 0.43 15.34 8.85
C ALA A 314 1.48 16.18 8.11
N MET A 315 1.99 15.72 6.97
CA MET A 315 2.92 16.48 6.11
C MET A 315 2.35 17.82 5.69
N GLY A 316 1.03 17.91 5.44
CA GLY A 316 0.33 19.15 5.12
C GLY A 316 -0.02 20.02 6.33
N GLY A 317 0.31 19.60 7.55
CA GLY A 317 -0.03 20.35 8.77
C GLY A 317 -1.53 20.48 9.06
N LEU A 318 -2.36 19.57 8.51
CA LEU A 318 -3.81 19.65 8.63
C LEU A 318 -4.30 19.27 10.04
N SER A 319 -5.12 20.12 10.65
CA SER A 319 -5.72 19.83 11.96
C SER A 319 -6.89 18.84 11.86
N ALA A 320 -7.19 18.14 12.95
CA ALA A 320 -8.37 17.27 13.03
C ALA A 320 -9.66 18.05 12.75
N LYS A 321 -9.79 19.27 13.28
CA LYS A 321 -10.93 20.14 13.02
C LYS A 321 -11.11 20.44 11.54
N THR A 322 -10.02 20.69 10.82
CA THR A 322 -10.05 20.97 9.39
C THR A 322 -10.54 19.77 8.58
N ILE A 323 -10.04 18.57 8.87
CA ILE A 323 -10.38 17.35 8.12
C ILE A 323 -11.81 16.87 8.44
N ILE A 324 -12.19 16.84 9.73
CA ILE A 324 -13.47 16.28 10.19
C ILE A 324 -14.62 17.22 9.90
N ASN A 325 -14.48 18.50 10.24
CA ASN A 325 -15.57 19.48 10.08
C ASN A 325 -15.56 20.13 8.68
N GLY A 326 -14.38 20.21 8.04
CA GLY A 326 -14.18 20.94 6.80
C GLY A 326 -14.26 22.47 7.01
N ASN A 327 -13.70 23.21 6.07
CA ASN A 327 -13.92 24.65 5.91
C ASN A 327 -13.69 25.04 4.45
N GLU A 328 -14.10 26.24 4.05
CA GLU A 328 -13.96 26.71 2.65
C GLU A 328 -12.50 26.81 2.20
N ILE A 329 -11.57 27.16 3.10
CA ILE A 329 -10.13 27.26 2.83
C ILE A 329 -9.50 25.89 2.52
N PHE A 330 -10.09 24.82 3.08
CA PHE A 330 -9.62 23.44 2.88
C PHE A 330 -10.12 22.82 1.56
N SER A 331 -11.04 23.47 0.83
CA SER A 331 -11.73 22.89 -0.32
C SER A 331 -10.78 22.41 -1.44
N GLU A 332 -9.71 23.13 -1.73
CA GLU A 332 -8.74 22.76 -2.77
C GLU A 332 -7.94 21.51 -2.41
N PHE A 333 -7.38 21.45 -1.19
CA PHE A 333 -6.57 20.30 -0.75
C PHE A 333 -7.40 19.06 -0.44
N LYS A 334 -8.73 19.22 -0.19
CA LYS A 334 -9.67 18.12 0.02
C LYS A 334 -9.69 17.15 -1.18
N GLY A 335 -9.62 17.68 -2.41
CA GLY A 335 -9.50 16.86 -3.61
C GLY A 335 -8.26 15.98 -3.61
N SER A 336 -7.12 16.54 -3.21
CA SER A 336 -5.83 15.83 -3.14
C SER A 336 -5.81 14.72 -2.09
N LEU A 337 -6.40 14.97 -0.91
CA LEU A 337 -6.58 13.93 0.10
C LEU A 337 -7.46 12.79 -0.40
N THR A 338 -8.58 13.13 -1.07
CA THR A 338 -9.51 12.12 -1.56
C THR A 338 -8.87 11.26 -2.66
N GLU A 339 -8.12 11.86 -3.59
CA GLU A 339 -7.38 11.09 -4.59
C GLU A 339 -6.28 10.24 -3.96
N ASN A 340 -5.55 10.74 -2.95
CA ASN A 340 -4.56 9.94 -2.23
C ASN A 340 -5.19 8.73 -1.54
N TYR A 341 -6.37 8.90 -0.92
CA TYR A 341 -7.15 7.82 -0.35
C TYR A 341 -7.50 6.76 -1.41
N ILE A 342 -8.00 7.17 -2.57
CA ILE A 342 -8.34 6.25 -3.66
C ILE A 342 -7.10 5.52 -4.20
N ALA A 343 -5.97 6.22 -4.37
CA ALA A 343 -4.71 5.60 -4.77
C ALA A 343 -4.27 4.52 -3.76
N GLN A 344 -4.37 4.81 -2.46
CA GLN A 344 -4.06 3.89 -1.37
C GLN A 344 -4.99 2.66 -1.40
N GLU A 345 -6.31 2.84 -1.53
CA GLU A 345 -7.27 1.74 -1.61
C GLU A 345 -7.05 0.86 -2.85
N ILE A 346 -6.72 1.44 -4.02
CA ILE A 346 -6.44 0.66 -5.23
C ILE A 346 -5.25 -0.29 -4.99
N VAL A 347 -4.17 0.17 -4.37
CA VAL A 347 -2.99 -0.69 -4.17
C VAL A 347 -3.10 -1.59 -2.95
N ALA A 348 -3.67 -1.11 -1.85
CA ALA A 348 -3.73 -1.84 -0.59
C ALA A 348 -4.87 -2.87 -0.54
N GLU A 349 -6.04 -2.52 -1.03
CA GLU A 349 -7.24 -3.34 -0.94
C GLU A 349 -7.53 -4.09 -2.23
N LEU A 350 -7.59 -3.36 -3.37
CA LEU A 350 -7.87 -3.99 -4.66
C LEU A 350 -6.65 -4.71 -5.25
N LYS A 351 -5.43 -4.39 -4.80
CA LYS A 351 -4.15 -4.98 -5.26
C LYS A 351 -3.93 -4.81 -6.76
N LEU A 352 -4.40 -3.70 -7.30
CA LEU A 352 -4.30 -3.34 -8.69
C LEU A 352 -3.33 -2.19 -8.90
N GLN A 353 -2.75 -2.11 -10.10
CA GLN A 353 -1.91 -1.00 -10.53
C GLN A 353 -2.79 0.15 -11.01
N PRO A 354 -2.72 1.34 -10.38
CA PRO A 354 -3.40 2.52 -10.88
C PRO A 354 -2.64 3.19 -12.02
N TYR A 355 -3.39 3.70 -12.99
CA TYR A 355 -2.94 4.60 -14.06
C TYR A 355 -3.83 5.83 -14.07
N TYR A 356 -3.45 6.88 -14.79
CA TYR A 356 -4.34 8.00 -15.10
C TYR A 356 -4.29 8.34 -16.57
N TRP A 357 -5.27 9.10 -17.04
CA TRP A 357 -5.28 9.62 -18.40
C TRP A 357 -5.50 11.13 -18.41
N SER A 358 -4.79 11.83 -19.26
CA SER A 358 -5.04 13.25 -19.57
C SER A 358 -4.93 13.48 -21.06
N ALA A 359 -5.79 14.36 -21.58
CA ALA A 359 -5.75 14.76 -22.98
C ALA A 359 -4.50 15.59 -23.29
N GLU A 360 -3.96 15.47 -24.49
CA GLU A 360 -2.74 16.19 -24.89
C GLU A 360 -2.99 17.68 -25.09
N ASN A 361 -4.14 18.05 -25.65
CA ASN A 361 -4.47 19.42 -26.06
C ASN A 361 -5.77 19.95 -25.44
N SER A 362 -6.24 19.38 -24.34
CA SER A 362 -7.47 19.80 -23.68
C SER A 362 -7.40 19.60 -22.17
N THR A 363 -8.41 20.11 -21.47
CA THR A 363 -8.52 19.99 -20.01
C THR A 363 -9.12 18.66 -19.54
N GLY A 364 -9.32 17.66 -20.44
CA GLY A 364 -9.87 16.36 -20.07
C GLY A 364 -8.88 15.51 -19.29
N GLU A 365 -9.28 15.02 -18.12
CA GLU A 365 -8.50 14.12 -17.27
C GLU A 365 -9.41 13.06 -16.66
N ILE A 366 -8.87 11.85 -16.44
CA ILE A 366 -9.45 10.76 -15.65
C ILE A 366 -8.48 10.48 -14.52
N ASP A 367 -8.94 10.61 -13.28
CA ASP A 367 -8.09 10.56 -12.09
C ASP A 367 -7.38 9.23 -11.94
N PHE A 368 -8.11 8.11 -12.11
CA PHE A 368 -7.54 6.77 -12.12
C PHE A 368 -8.15 5.90 -13.22
N ILE A 369 -7.35 4.97 -13.71
CA ILE A 369 -7.77 3.89 -14.60
C ILE A 369 -7.10 2.62 -14.09
N ILE A 370 -7.88 1.58 -13.88
CA ILE A 370 -7.39 0.26 -13.46
C ILE A 370 -7.76 -0.80 -14.48
N GLN A 371 -6.96 -1.85 -14.53
CA GLN A 371 -7.28 -3.07 -15.26
C GLN A 371 -7.57 -4.17 -14.24
N ASN A 372 -8.74 -4.79 -14.36
CA ASN A 372 -9.07 -6.01 -13.63
C ASN A 372 -9.47 -7.07 -14.65
N GLU A 373 -8.63 -8.09 -14.80
CA GLU A 373 -8.74 -9.08 -15.88
C GLU A 373 -8.87 -8.40 -17.26
N ASP A 374 -9.97 -8.64 -17.97
CA ASP A 374 -10.26 -8.07 -19.30
C ASP A 374 -11.04 -6.75 -19.21
N ASN A 375 -11.21 -6.16 -18.05
CA ASN A 375 -11.97 -4.93 -17.84
C ASN A 375 -11.04 -3.73 -17.63
N VAL A 376 -11.30 -2.66 -18.37
CA VAL A 376 -10.72 -1.33 -18.14
C VAL A 376 -11.75 -0.48 -17.41
N ILE A 377 -11.42 -0.05 -16.19
CA ILE A 377 -12.33 0.70 -15.33
C ILE A 377 -11.77 2.12 -15.12
N PRO A 378 -12.29 3.13 -15.81
CA PRO A 378 -11.96 4.52 -15.54
C PRO A 378 -12.71 5.01 -14.30
N ILE A 379 -12.00 5.77 -13.44
CA ILE A 379 -12.49 6.23 -12.14
C ILE A 379 -12.28 7.75 -12.04
N GLU A 380 -13.37 8.46 -11.83
CA GLU A 380 -13.41 9.90 -11.51
C GLU A 380 -13.64 10.08 -10.03
N VAL A 381 -12.80 10.86 -9.37
CA VAL A 381 -12.86 11.08 -7.91
C VAL A 381 -13.45 12.46 -7.62
N LYS A 382 -14.48 12.50 -6.77
CA LYS A 382 -15.12 13.72 -6.31
C LYS A 382 -15.10 13.81 -4.79
N ALA A 383 -14.43 14.82 -4.27
CA ALA A 383 -14.30 15.03 -2.82
C ALA A 383 -15.59 15.51 -2.14
N GLY A 384 -16.62 15.87 -2.91
CA GLY A 384 -17.92 16.36 -2.43
C GLY A 384 -19.09 15.67 -3.12
N GLU A 385 -20.20 16.39 -3.21
CA GLU A 385 -21.46 15.89 -3.77
C GLU A 385 -21.66 16.26 -5.25
N ASN A 386 -20.70 16.93 -5.87
CA ASN A 386 -20.81 17.32 -7.29
C ASN A 386 -20.67 16.09 -8.19
N LEU A 387 -21.73 15.77 -8.92
CA LEU A 387 -21.80 14.60 -9.79
C LEU A 387 -21.46 14.87 -11.26
N LYS A 388 -20.89 16.04 -11.61
CA LYS A 388 -20.46 16.32 -12.97
C LYS A 388 -19.26 15.43 -13.32
N ALA A 389 -19.37 14.65 -14.41
CA ALA A 389 -18.35 13.70 -14.89
C ALA A 389 -18.24 13.75 -16.42
N LYS A 390 -18.06 14.96 -16.99
CA LYS A 390 -18.01 15.17 -18.46
C LYS A 390 -16.82 14.42 -19.09
N SER A 391 -15.64 14.54 -18.50
CA SER A 391 -14.43 13.85 -19.01
C SER A 391 -14.60 12.34 -18.99
N LEU A 392 -15.20 11.78 -17.91
CA LEU A 392 -15.45 10.36 -17.77
C LEU A 392 -16.41 9.83 -18.86
N LYS A 393 -17.51 10.53 -19.13
CA LYS A 393 -18.45 10.16 -20.21
C LYS A 393 -17.76 10.13 -21.58
N ILE A 394 -17.02 11.19 -21.93
CA ILE A 394 -16.26 11.28 -23.17
C ILE A 394 -15.23 10.14 -23.27
N PHE A 395 -14.53 9.83 -22.19
CA PHE A 395 -13.53 8.76 -22.17
C PHE A 395 -14.15 7.37 -22.38
N ILE A 396 -15.29 7.08 -21.75
CA ILE A 396 -16.06 5.85 -21.91
C ILE A 396 -16.48 5.68 -23.39
N GLU A 397 -17.05 6.71 -23.99
CA GLU A 397 -17.50 6.69 -25.39
C GLU A 397 -16.34 6.51 -26.35
N LYS A 398 -15.26 7.31 -26.20
CA LYS A 398 -14.08 7.27 -27.06
C LYS A 398 -13.37 5.93 -27.08
N ASN A 399 -13.34 5.22 -25.93
CA ASN A 399 -12.67 3.94 -25.78
C ASN A 399 -13.65 2.74 -25.85
N ASN A 400 -14.93 2.99 -26.16
CA ASN A 400 -16.00 1.99 -26.23
C ASN A 400 -16.06 1.09 -24.98
N LEU A 401 -15.94 1.72 -23.79
CA LEU A 401 -15.99 1.00 -22.53
C LEU A 401 -17.45 0.73 -22.10
N PRO A 402 -17.73 -0.38 -21.41
CA PRO A 402 -19.07 -0.73 -20.96
C PRO A 402 -19.59 0.22 -19.88
N TYR A 403 -18.71 0.70 -19.00
CA TYR A 403 -19.03 1.62 -17.91
C TYR A 403 -17.79 2.38 -17.42
N GLY A 404 -18.04 3.36 -16.55
CA GLY A 404 -17.02 4.03 -15.73
C GLY A 404 -17.57 4.31 -14.34
N VAL A 405 -16.68 4.51 -13.40
CA VAL A 405 -16.99 4.73 -11.99
C VAL A 405 -16.71 6.18 -11.62
N ARG A 406 -17.66 6.80 -10.97
CA ARG A 406 -17.48 8.02 -10.21
C ARG A 406 -17.57 7.68 -8.74
N THR A 407 -16.60 8.08 -7.95
CA THR A 407 -16.66 7.94 -6.49
C THR A 407 -16.80 9.30 -5.83
N SER A 408 -17.70 9.42 -4.86
CA SER A 408 -18.07 10.69 -4.22
C SER A 408 -18.63 10.48 -2.83
N MET A 409 -18.98 11.58 -2.12
CA MET A 409 -19.69 11.50 -0.82
C MET A 409 -21.19 11.19 -0.97
N THR A 410 -21.71 11.06 -2.20
CA THR A 410 -23.12 10.72 -2.43
C THR A 410 -23.34 9.21 -2.45
N SER A 411 -24.60 8.82 -2.27
CA SER A 411 -25.03 7.43 -2.21
C SER A 411 -24.81 6.68 -3.53
N PHE A 412 -24.88 5.35 -3.48
CA PHE A 412 -24.79 4.52 -4.66
C PHE A 412 -25.87 4.89 -5.68
N ARG A 413 -25.46 5.02 -6.95
CA ARG A 413 -26.36 5.29 -8.06
C ARG A 413 -25.82 4.68 -9.35
N LYS A 414 -26.69 4.09 -10.15
CA LYS A 414 -26.35 3.63 -11.51
C LYS A 414 -27.13 4.48 -12.52
N GLU A 415 -26.43 5.10 -13.43
CA GLU A 415 -26.95 5.97 -14.48
C GLU A 415 -26.33 5.54 -15.82
N ASP A 416 -27.08 4.79 -16.65
CA ASP A 416 -26.59 4.25 -17.93
C ASP A 416 -25.19 3.60 -17.77
N LYS A 417 -24.16 4.18 -18.39
CA LYS A 417 -22.76 3.71 -18.29
C LYS A 417 -21.99 4.27 -17.10
N LEU A 418 -22.61 5.02 -16.19
CA LEU A 418 -21.97 5.59 -15.02
C LEU A 418 -22.46 4.93 -13.73
N ILE A 419 -21.53 4.51 -12.92
CA ILE A 419 -21.79 4.00 -11.57
C ILE A 419 -21.21 5.02 -10.59
N ASN A 420 -22.05 5.60 -9.71
CA ASN A 420 -21.57 6.36 -8.58
C ASN A 420 -21.42 5.42 -7.38
N LEU A 421 -20.19 5.19 -6.95
CA LEU A 421 -19.87 4.40 -5.77
C LEU A 421 -19.49 5.35 -4.63
N PRO A 422 -20.12 5.26 -3.45
CA PRO A 422 -19.72 6.08 -2.31
C PRO A 422 -18.25 5.88 -1.95
N LEU A 423 -17.55 6.96 -1.56
CA LEU A 423 -16.14 6.89 -1.15
C LEU A 423 -15.90 5.86 -0.04
N TYR A 424 -16.79 5.79 0.94
CA TYR A 424 -16.70 4.83 2.05
C TYR A 424 -16.90 3.36 1.62
N ALA A 425 -17.41 3.11 0.41
CA ALA A 425 -17.61 1.78 -0.16
C ALA A 425 -16.57 1.43 -1.24
N PHE A 426 -15.55 2.27 -1.46
CA PHE A 426 -14.61 2.10 -2.57
C PHE A 426 -13.82 0.78 -2.50
N PHE A 427 -13.51 0.28 -1.32
CA PHE A 427 -12.81 -1.00 -1.14
C PHE A 427 -13.57 -2.21 -1.73
N SER A 428 -14.88 -2.08 -1.94
CA SER A 428 -15.72 -3.11 -2.56
C SER A 428 -16.01 -2.86 -4.05
N LEU A 429 -15.23 -1.99 -4.71
CA LEU A 429 -15.40 -1.60 -6.11
C LEU A 429 -15.63 -2.81 -7.04
N ILE A 430 -14.78 -3.82 -6.93
CA ILE A 430 -14.82 -4.99 -7.83
C ILE A 430 -16.14 -5.75 -7.66
N THR A 431 -16.59 -5.96 -6.43
CA THR A 431 -17.85 -6.62 -6.11
C THR A 431 -19.07 -5.86 -6.66
N HIS A 432 -19.05 -4.51 -6.54
CA HIS A 432 -20.17 -3.67 -7.00
C HIS A 432 -20.25 -3.52 -8.52
N VAL A 433 -19.14 -3.70 -9.21
CA VAL A 433 -19.02 -3.38 -10.64
C VAL A 433 -19.02 -4.67 -11.49
N LEU A 434 -18.35 -5.74 -11.07
CA LEU A 434 -18.15 -6.93 -11.90
C LEU A 434 -19.16 -8.05 -11.63
N ASN A 435 -19.70 -8.19 -10.42
CA ASN A 435 -20.65 -9.26 -10.11
C ASN A 435 -22.03 -9.15 -10.82
N LYS A 436 -22.23 -8.12 -11.67
CA LYS A 436 -23.46 -7.95 -12.46
C LYS A 436 -23.29 -8.19 -13.97
N SER A 437 -22.17 -8.77 -14.40
CA SER A 437 -21.99 -9.18 -15.82
C SER A 437 -22.62 -10.55 -16.11
N SER A 438 -23.32 -11.18 -15.18
CA SER A 438 -23.93 -12.52 -15.29
C SER A 438 -25.46 -12.53 -15.15
N GLU A 439 -26.14 -11.37 -15.29
CA GLU A 439 -27.60 -11.31 -15.47
C GLU A 439 -28.00 -10.71 -16.81
#